data_fb175ccc5915ceb6f2cbbd19c8b81a13
#
_entry.id   fb175ccc5915ceb6f2cbbd19c8b81a13
#
_cell.length_a   1.000
_cell.length_b   1.000
_cell.length_c   1.000
_cell.angle_alpha   90.00
_cell.angle_beta   90.00
_cell.angle_gamma   90.00
#
_symmetry.space_group_name_H-M   'P 1'
#
loop_
_entity.id
_entity.type
_entity.pdbx_description
1 polymer ?
#
loop_
_entity_poly.entity_id
_entity_poly.type
_entity_poly.pdbx_seq_one_letter_code
_entity_poly.pdbx_strand_id
1 'polypeptide(L)'
;MAQANKARREQLKQFEARQTFHAHQRNRSRKDQWFSLLGAVAAVTLSGLGLWAYYSIGPGAPETVADPELSEYREWSGELAFAEVSLGVTLDGANAPQAVANFVDLNSRDYFDDSSCHRLTTEGLFVVQCGDPLGIGIGNPGYTFGPIENAPQDGVYPAGTLAMARASNDAASMGSQFFIVYEDSEIPNDIAGGYTVFGQVTEGLDDFIAAYVEPGTVDGSSDGQPSVPVFIESITIR
;
A
#
# COMPACT_ATOMS: atom_id res chain seq x y z
N MET A 1 86.18 -32.97 23.11
CA MET A 1 84.89 -33.30 23.66
C MET A 1 84.07 -32.05 24.15
N ALA A 2 84.65 -31.06 24.84
CA ALA A 2 83.96 -29.89 25.38
C ALA A 2 83.32 -28.94 24.32
N GLN A 3 83.96 -28.72 23.15
CA GLN A 3 83.46 -27.90 22.06
C GLN A 3 82.23 -28.55 21.36
N ALA A 4 82.19 -29.84 21.18
CA ALA A 4 81.12 -30.57 20.57
C ALA A 4 79.85 -30.50 21.44
N ASN A 5 80.01 -30.56 22.79
CA ASN A 5 78.95 -30.44 23.76
C ASN A 5 78.36 -29.01 23.83
N LYS A 6 79.21 -28.01 23.60
CA LYS A 6 78.72 -26.58 23.56
C LYS A 6 77.89 -26.32 22.30
N ALA A 7 78.41 -26.79 21.12
CA ALA A 7 77.67 -26.66 19.87
C ALA A 7 76.30 -27.37 19.89
N ARG A 8 76.22 -28.57 20.49
CA ARG A 8 74.96 -29.30 20.64
C ARG A 8 74.02 -28.61 21.55
N ARG A 9 74.50 -27.97 22.64
CA ARG A 9 73.61 -27.15 23.54
C ARG A 9 73.09 -25.92 22.81
N GLU A 10 73.84 -25.27 21.99
CA GLU A 10 73.39 -24.13 21.18
C GLU A 10 72.38 -24.53 20.14
N GLN A 11 72.54 -25.64 19.48
CA GLN A 11 71.57 -26.21 18.54
C GLN A 11 70.25 -26.55 19.20
N LEU A 12 70.30 -27.15 20.39
CA LEU A 12 69.06 -27.43 21.19
C LEU A 12 68.33 -26.16 21.60
N LYS A 13 69.06 -25.15 22.08
CA LYS A 13 68.44 -23.85 22.41
C LYS A 13 67.79 -23.19 21.21
N GLN A 14 68.41 -23.21 20.02
CA GLN A 14 67.84 -22.69 18.80
C GLN A 14 66.62 -23.50 18.34
N PHE A 15 66.63 -24.80 18.51
CA PHE A 15 65.48 -25.65 18.20
C PHE A 15 64.28 -25.37 19.08
N GLU A 16 64.51 -25.27 20.41
CA GLU A 16 63.47 -24.91 21.40
C GLU A 16 62.93 -23.51 21.15
N ALA A 17 63.74 -22.51 20.82
CA ALA A 17 63.34 -21.18 20.52
C ALA A 17 62.47 -21.15 19.23
N ARG A 18 62.80 -21.95 18.22
CA ARG A 18 61.95 -22.07 17.00
C ARG A 18 60.59 -22.74 17.30
N GLN A 19 60.60 -23.78 18.13
CA GLN A 19 59.34 -24.46 18.53
C GLN A 19 58.41 -23.51 19.32
N THR A 20 58.96 -22.77 20.26
CA THR A 20 58.15 -21.80 21.04
C THR A 20 57.61 -20.68 20.15
N PHE A 21 58.43 -20.19 19.21
CA PHE A 21 58.00 -19.18 18.25
C PHE A 21 56.84 -19.70 17.36
N HIS A 22 56.97 -20.91 16.82
CA HIS A 22 55.91 -21.53 16.01
C HIS A 22 54.65 -21.84 16.82
N ALA A 23 54.76 -22.22 18.08
CA ALA A 23 53.67 -22.45 18.99
C ALA A 23 52.89 -21.11 19.26
N HIS A 24 53.63 -20.03 19.47
CA HIS A 24 53.07 -18.69 19.62
C HIS A 24 52.35 -18.20 18.37
N GLN A 25 52.94 -18.39 17.19
CA GLN A 25 52.30 -18.03 15.93
C GLN A 25 51.01 -18.82 15.67
N ARG A 26 51.00 -20.15 15.93
CA ARG A 26 49.78 -20.97 15.79
C ARG A 26 48.68 -20.54 16.74
N ASN A 27 49.00 -20.19 17.97
CA ASN A 27 48.00 -19.74 18.96
C ASN A 27 47.44 -18.36 18.58
N ARG A 28 48.25 -17.46 18.06
CA ARG A 28 47.84 -16.15 17.55
C ARG A 28 46.90 -16.30 16.35
N SER A 29 47.33 -17.11 15.36
CA SER A 29 46.50 -17.41 14.17
C SER A 29 45.15 -18.04 14.52
N ARG A 30 45.11 -18.96 15.50
CA ARG A 30 43.82 -19.54 15.96
C ARG A 30 42.90 -18.51 16.59
N LYS A 31 43.46 -17.61 17.41
CA LYS A 31 42.67 -16.53 18.01
C LYS A 31 42.13 -15.57 16.94
N ASP A 32 42.98 -15.19 16.01
CA ASP A 32 42.58 -14.30 14.91
C ASP A 32 41.49 -14.93 14.03
N GLN A 33 41.58 -16.23 13.74
CA GLN A 33 40.56 -17.00 13.03
C GLN A 33 39.22 -17.03 13.81
N TRP A 34 39.25 -17.23 15.15
CA TRP A 34 38.06 -17.21 15.96
C TRP A 34 37.40 -15.83 16.00
N PHE A 35 38.19 -14.76 16.13
CA PHE A 35 37.68 -13.39 16.07
C PHE A 35 37.06 -13.05 14.71
N SER A 36 37.71 -13.49 13.63
CA SER A 36 37.19 -13.33 12.27
C SER A 36 35.87 -14.08 12.08
N LEU A 37 35.78 -15.32 12.60
CA LEU A 37 34.57 -16.13 12.54
C LEU A 37 33.42 -15.48 13.33
N LEU A 38 33.72 -15.03 14.56
CA LEU A 38 32.73 -14.33 15.40
C LEU A 38 32.26 -13.04 14.74
N GLY A 39 33.19 -12.28 14.14
CA GLY A 39 32.84 -11.06 13.39
C GLY A 39 31.94 -11.35 12.18
N ALA A 40 32.24 -12.40 11.43
CA ALA A 40 31.41 -12.82 10.31
C ALA A 40 30.00 -13.28 10.73
N VAL A 41 29.91 -14.09 11.79
CA VAL A 41 28.62 -14.51 12.36
C VAL A 41 27.81 -13.32 12.86
N ALA A 42 28.44 -12.37 13.57
CA ALA A 42 27.77 -11.17 14.05
C ALA A 42 27.28 -10.31 12.88
N ALA A 43 28.05 -10.16 11.82
CA ALA A 43 27.63 -9.41 10.63
C ALA A 43 26.43 -10.06 9.94
N VAL A 44 26.43 -11.38 9.77
CA VAL A 44 25.30 -12.11 9.16
C VAL A 44 24.04 -12.02 10.02
N THR A 45 24.17 -12.17 11.34
CA THR A 45 23.02 -12.07 12.25
C THR A 45 22.43 -10.67 12.30
N LEU A 46 23.25 -9.62 12.35
CA LEU A 46 22.78 -8.24 12.31
C LEU A 46 22.13 -7.88 10.99
N SER A 47 22.69 -8.34 9.86
CA SER A 47 22.07 -8.16 8.55
C SER A 47 20.74 -8.91 8.43
N GLY A 48 20.66 -10.13 8.95
CA GLY A 48 19.43 -10.93 8.98
C GLY A 48 18.34 -10.27 9.84
N LEU A 49 18.70 -9.77 11.03
CA LEU A 49 17.78 -9.03 11.90
C LEU A 49 17.33 -7.71 11.27
N GLY A 50 18.23 -7.00 10.59
CA GLY A 50 17.89 -5.77 9.88
C GLY A 50 16.92 -6.01 8.72
N LEU A 51 17.15 -7.04 7.93
CA LEU A 51 16.25 -7.47 6.85
C LEU A 51 14.89 -7.92 7.40
N TRP A 52 14.90 -8.74 8.46
CA TRP A 52 13.67 -9.16 9.11
C TRP A 52 12.86 -7.97 9.63
N ALA A 53 13.49 -7.03 10.32
CA ALA A 53 12.83 -5.83 10.82
C ALA A 53 12.29 -4.96 9.67
N TYR A 54 13.06 -4.79 8.59
CA TYR A 54 12.63 -4.06 7.42
C TYR A 54 11.37 -4.63 6.79
N TYR A 55 11.29 -5.96 6.60
CA TYR A 55 10.15 -6.62 5.96
C TYR A 55 9.00 -6.96 6.90
N SER A 56 9.19 -6.96 8.23
CA SER A 56 8.14 -7.33 9.19
C SER A 56 7.45 -6.13 9.84
N ILE A 57 8.19 -5.06 10.12
CA ILE A 57 7.69 -3.88 10.86
C ILE A 57 8.21 -2.55 10.29
N GLY A 58 9.00 -2.60 9.21
CA GLY A 58 9.59 -1.43 8.56
C GLY A 58 8.92 -1.12 7.23
N PRO A 59 9.52 -0.18 6.45
CA PRO A 59 8.96 0.27 5.18
C PRO A 59 8.78 -0.81 4.09
N GLY A 60 9.38 -1.97 4.28
CA GLY A 60 9.23 -3.12 3.37
C GLY A 60 8.18 -4.13 3.85
N ALA A 61 7.49 -3.87 4.94
CA ALA A 61 6.39 -4.73 5.38
C ALA A 61 5.28 -4.74 4.31
N PRO A 62 4.68 -5.90 4.01
CA PRO A 62 3.58 -5.96 3.07
C PRO A 62 2.40 -5.12 3.61
N GLU A 63 1.82 -4.32 2.74
CA GLU A 63 0.59 -3.60 3.04
C GLU A 63 -0.54 -4.58 3.32
N THR A 64 -1.34 -4.29 4.32
CA THR A 64 -2.47 -5.12 4.74
C THR A 64 -3.75 -4.28 4.76
N VAL A 65 -4.88 -4.92 4.46
CA VAL A 65 -6.17 -4.25 4.61
C VAL A 65 -6.39 -3.83 6.07
N ALA A 66 -7.00 -2.67 6.26
CA ALA A 66 -7.35 -2.15 7.57
C ALA A 66 -8.33 -3.06 8.32
N ASP A 67 -8.23 -3.07 9.65
CA ASP A 67 -9.22 -3.74 10.50
C ASP A 67 -10.57 -3.00 10.39
N PRO A 68 -11.69 -3.69 10.15
CA PRO A 68 -13.02 -3.07 10.12
C PRO A 68 -13.38 -2.23 11.35
N GLU A 69 -12.79 -2.51 12.51
CA GLU A 69 -12.96 -1.71 13.72
C GLU A 69 -12.55 -0.23 13.55
N LEU A 70 -11.68 0.06 12.59
CA LEU A 70 -11.28 1.44 12.28
C LEU A 70 -12.43 2.27 11.71
N SER A 71 -13.47 1.65 11.16
CA SER A 71 -14.71 2.33 10.74
C SER A 71 -15.51 2.90 11.93
N GLU A 72 -15.17 2.46 13.16
CA GLU A 72 -15.93 2.72 14.39
C GLU A 72 -17.42 2.35 14.29
N TYR A 73 -17.80 1.64 13.22
CA TYR A 73 -19.19 1.25 12.90
C TYR A 73 -20.17 2.43 12.97
N ARG A 74 -19.71 3.61 12.58
CA ARG A 74 -20.48 4.86 12.60
C ARG A 74 -20.45 5.57 11.25
N GLU A 75 -21.29 6.58 11.13
CA GLU A 75 -21.16 7.55 10.05
C GLU A 75 -19.95 8.46 10.29
N TRP A 76 -19.18 8.69 9.24
CA TRP A 76 -18.11 9.67 9.17
C TRP A 76 -18.55 10.79 8.23
N SER A 77 -18.11 12.00 8.48
CA SER A 77 -18.31 13.13 7.57
C SER A 77 -16.95 13.67 7.10
N GLY A 78 -16.94 14.27 5.93
CA GLY A 78 -15.69 14.81 5.39
C GLY A 78 -15.87 15.57 4.10
N GLU A 79 -14.74 15.82 3.48
CA GLU A 79 -14.63 16.57 2.24
C GLU A 79 -13.58 15.96 1.34
N LEU A 80 -13.90 15.79 0.06
CA LEU A 80 -12.95 15.50 -1.01
C LEU A 80 -12.68 16.80 -1.75
N ALA A 81 -11.46 17.34 -1.63
CA ALA A 81 -11.07 18.56 -2.30
C ALA A 81 -10.45 18.22 -3.67
N PHE A 82 -10.95 18.88 -4.71
CA PHE A 82 -10.41 18.89 -6.07
C PHE A 82 -9.97 20.33 -6.39
N ALA A 83 -9.17 20.53 -7.43
CA ALA A 83 -8.58 21.83 -7.73
C ALA A 83 -9.58 23.00 -7.83
N GLU A 84 -10.79 22.76 -8.30
CA GLU A 84 -11.80 23.80 -8.51
C GLU A 84 -13.07 23.60 -7.66
N VAL A 85 -13.27 22.42 -7.08
CA VAL A 85 -14.51 22.01 -6.41
C VAL A 85 -14.20 21.16 -5.21
N SER A 86 -14.98 21.31 -4.15
CA SER A 86 -15.01 20.39 -3.02
C SER A 86 -16.33 19.64 -2.96
N LEU A 87 -16.27 18.34 -2.70
CA LEU A 87 -17.42 17.50 -2.42
C LEU A 87 -17.53 17.24 -0.92
N GLY A 88 -18.59 17.71 -0.28
CA GLY A 88 -18.97 17.24 1.05
C GLY A 88 -19.43 15.79 0.97
N VAL A 89 -18.99 14.94 1.89
CA VAL A 89 -19.31 13.50 1.87
C VAL A 89 -19.67 12.98 3.26
N THR A 90 -20.46 11.91 3.28
CA THR A 90 -20.61 11.03 4.44
C THR A 90 -20.18 9.61 4.07
N LEU A 91 -19.55 8.88 5.02
CA LEU A 91 -19.18 7.49 4.86
C LEU A 91 -19.96 6.63 5.85
N ASP A 92 -20.48 5.50 5.38
CA ASP A 92 -21.36 4.61 6.16
C ASP A 92 -20.56 3.43 6.75
N GLY A 93 -19.83 3.71 7.83
CA GLY A 93 -19.08 2.67 8.54
C GLY A 93 -19.94 1.64 9.26
N ALA A 94 -21.24 1.88 9.42
CA ALA A 94 -22.14 0.91 10.02
C ALA A 94 -22.53 -0.21 9.05
N ASN A 95 -22.75 0.11 7.77
CA ASN A 95 -23.19 -0.85 6.75
C ASN A 95 -22.09 -1.32 5.81
N ALA A 96 -20.98 -0.55 5.69
CA ALA A 96 -19.79 -0.91 4.90
C ALA A 96 -18.51 -0.77 5.72
N PRO A 97 -18.37 -1.46 6.86
CA PRO A 97 -17.27 -1.26 7.80
C PRO A 97 -15.90 -1.54 7.19
N GLN A 98 -15.76 -2.58 6.37
CA GLN A 98 -14.46 -2.90 5.77
C GLN A 98 -14.05 -1.86 4.73
N ALA A 99 -14.96 -1.41 3.90
CA ALA A 99 -14.68 -0.40 2.87
C ALA A 99 -14.36 0.96 3.51
N VAL A 100 -15.12 1.38 4.53
CA VAL A 100 -14.86 2.65 5.25
C VAL A 100 -13.54 2.58 6.02
N ALA A 101 -13.26 1.48 6.73
CA ALA A 101 -11.98 1.30 7.41
C ALA A 101 -10.80 1.39 6.45
N ASN A 102 -10.90 0.73 5.30
CA ASN A 102 -9.89 0.79 4.25
C ASN A 102 -9.70 2.22 3.72
N PHE A 103 -10.79 2.93 3.44
CA PHE A 103 -10.73 4.30 2.93
C PHE A 103 -10.11 5.26 3.95
N VAL A 104 -10.51 5.18 5.22
CA VAL A 104 -9.97 5.99 6.33
C VAL A 104 -8.49 5.70 6.58
N ASP A 105 -8.09 4.43 6.58
CA ASP A 105 -6.68 4.05 6.75
C ASP A 105 -5.80 4.58 5.62
N LEU A 106 -6.20 4.38 4.37
CA LEU A 106 -5.49 4.90 3.20
C LEU A 106 -5.39 6.43 3.25
N ASN A 107 -6.51 7.11 3.57
CA ASN A 107 -6.54 8.56 3.72
C ASN A 107 -5.62 9.06 4.84
N SER A 108 -5.52 8.35 5.95
CA SER A 108 -4.63 8.72 7.07
C SER A 108 -3.14 8.70 6.71
N ARG A 109 -2.80 8.13 5.57
CA ARG A 109 -1.45 8.01 5.00
C ARG A 109 -1.27 8.85 3.73
N ASP A 110 -2.18 9.81 3.49
CA ASP A 110 -2.18 10.70 2.32
C ASP A 110 -2.15 9.93 0.98
N TYR A 111 -2.68 8.69 0.96
CA TYR A 111 -2.61 7.78 -0.19
C TYR A 111 -3.32 8.33 -1.44
N PHE A 112 -4.38 9.10 -1.24
CA PHE A 112 -5.19 9.65 -2.32
C PHE A 112 -4.71 11.01 -2.81
N ASP A 113 -3.82 11.67 -2.08
CA ASP A 113 -3.35 13.01 -2.41
C ASP A 113 -2.64 13.04 -3.75
N ASP A 114 -2.94 14.05 -4.55
CA ASP A 114 -2.45 14.22 -5.92
C ASP A 114 -2.81 13.07 -6.88
N SER A 115 -3.68 12.12 -6.48
CA SER A 115 -4.13 11.05 -7.36
C SER A 115 -5.18 11.53 -8.35
N SER A 116 -5.14 10.99 -9.58
CA SER A 116 -6.10 11.36 -10.62
C SER A 116 -7.30 10.42 -10.68
N CYS A 117 -8.47 10.99 -11.04
CA CYS A 117 -9.61 10.21 -11.51
C CYS A 117 -9.41 9.88 -12.98
N HIS A 118 -9.15 8.64 -13.28
CA HIS A 118 -8.63 8.19 -14.57
C HIS A 118 -9.71 7.81 -15.59
N ARG A 119 -10.98 7.69 -15.15
CA ARG A 119 -12.08 7.23 -16.01
C ARG A 119 -13.35 8.03 -15.75
N LEU A 120 -13.99 8.45 -16.82
CA LEU A 120 -15.33 9.04 -16.87
C LEU A 120 -16.18 8.22 -17.83
N THR A 121 -17.40 7.89 -17.42
CA THR A 121 -18.41 7.26 -18.29
C THR A 121 -19.63 8.17 -18.42
N THR A 122 -20.19 8.31 -19.63
CA THR A 122 -21.24 9.27 -19.96
C THR A 122 -22.47 8.66 -20.66
N GLU A 123 -22.48 7.33 -20.84
CA GLU A 123 -23.62 6.59 -21.37
C GLU A 123 -23.83 5.28 -20.63
N GLY A 124 -25.08 5.02 -20.23
CA GLY A 124 -25.49 3.78 -19.56
C GLY A 124 -24.99 3.61 -18.13
N LEU A 125 -23.82 4.13 -17.83
CA LEU A 125 -23.21 4.23 -16.53
C LEU A 125 -22.68 5.66 -16.38
N PHE A 126 -22.99 6.35 -15.29
CA PHE A 126 -22.66 7.75 -15.08
C PHE A 126 -21.75 7.90 -13.85
N VAL A 127 -20.46 7.62 -14.04
CA VAL A 127 -19.49 7.62 -12.94
C VAL A 127 -18.17 8.32 -13.31
N VAL A 128 -17.51 8.85 -12.28
CA VAL A 128 -16.10 9.25 -12.29
C VAL A 128 -15.33 8.31 -11.37
N GLN A 129 -14.34 7.58 -11.88
CA GLN A 129 -13.58 6.60 -11.11
C GLN A 129 -12.20 7.15 -10.75
N CYS A 130 -11.88 7.05 -9.45
CA CYS A 130 -10.71 7.61 -8.78
C CYS A 130 -9.97 6.57 -7.93
N GLY A 131 -8.95 6.99 -7.19
CA GLY A 131 -8.30 6.18 -6.16
C GLY A 131 -7.25 5.20 -6.67
N ASP A 132 -6.84 5.32 -7.93
CA ASP A 132 -5.68 4.63 -8.48
C ASP A 132 -4.42 5.49 -8.32
N PRO A 133 -3.42 5.06 -7.54
CA PRO A 133 -2.18 5.83 -7.33
C PRO A 133 -1.36 5.99 -8.62
N LEU A 134 -1.59 5.13 -9.62
CA LEU A 134 -0.91 5.20 -10.92
C LEU A 134 -1.70 6.03 -11.95
N GLY A 135 -2.99 6.30 -11.71
CA GLY A 135 -3.87 7.05 -12.61
C GLY A 135 -4.15 6.37 -13.94
N ILE A 136 -4.03 5.05 -14.05
CA ILE A 136 -4.19 4.28 -15.29
C ILE A 136 -5.19 3.12 -15.17
N GLY A 137 -5.87 3.00 -14.02
CA GLY A 137 -6.93 2.02 -13.77
C GLY A 137 -6.49 0.66 -13.27
N ILE A 138 -5.19 0.42 -13.08
CA ILE A 138 -4.65 -0.88 -12.63
C ILE A 138 -3.92 -0.84 -11.29
N GLY A 139 -3.74 0.35 -10.71
CA GLY A 139 -3.09 0.52 -9.41
C GLY A 139 -3.98 0.06 -8.27
N ASN A 140 -3.34 -0.39 -7.20
CA ASN A 140 -3.96 -0.80 -5.95
C ASN A 140 -2.99 -0.57 -4.78
N PRO A 141 -3.43 -0.68 -3.52
CA PRO A 141 -2.59 -0.42 -2.35
C PRO A 141 -1.65 -1.60 -1.98
N GLY A 142 -1.44 -2.57 -2.86
CA GLY A 142 -0.63 -3.76 -2.58
C GLY A 142 -1.42 -4.93 -2.02
N TYR A 143 -2.72 -4.78 -1.84
CA TYR A 143 -3.66 -5.81 -1.38
C TYR A 143 -5.03 -5.62 -2.02
N THR A 144 -5.89 -6.63 -1.87
CA THR A 144 -7.33 -6.56 -2.18
C THR A 144 -8.14 -7.08 -1.02
N PHE A 145 -9.43 -6.72 -0.97
CA PHE A 145 -10.34 -7.13 0.09
C PHE A 145 -11.77 -7.39 -0.42
N GLY A 146 -12.57 -7.98 0.43
CA GLY A 146 -14.00 -8.25 0.34
C GLY A 146 -14.50 -8.70 1.70
N PRO A 147 -15.74 -9.12 1.81
CA PRO A 147 -16.75 -9.25 0.75
C PRO A 147 -17.36 -7.92 0.33
N ILE A 148 -18.29 -7.96 -0.65
CA ILE A 148 -19.15 -6.82 -0.99
C ILE A 148 -20.04 -6.50 0.19
N GLU A 149 -20.12 -5.22 0.54
CA GLU A 149 -20.92 -4.67 1.63
C GLU A 149 -21.97 -3.68 1.08
N ASN A 150 -23.15 -3.61 1.67
CA ASN A 150 -24.14 -2.56 1.42
C ASN A 150 -24.47 -2.31 -0.08
N ALA A 151 -24.38 -3.31 -0.94
CA ALA A 151 -24.74 -3.14 -2.34
C ALA A 151 -26.26 -3.09 -2.54
N PRO A 152 -26.80 -2.15 -3.38
CA PRO A 152 -28.22 -2.09 -3.66
C PRO A 152 -28.69 -3.39 -4.34
N GLN A 153 -29.77 -3.96 -3.82
CA GLN A 153 -30.29 -5.23 -4.34
C GLN A 153 -30.96 -5.10 -5.72
N ASP A 154 -31.47 -3.93 -6.02
CA ASP A 154 -32.09 -3.58 -7.30
C ASP A 154 -31.06 -3.14 -8.36
N GLY A 155 -29.78 -3.00 -7.97
CA GLY A 155 -28.72 -2.55 -8.86
C GLY A 155 -28.76 -1.06 -9.21
N VAL A 156 -29.60 -0.27 -8.54
CA VAL A 156 -29.71 1.18 -8.78
C VAL A 156 -28.82 1.92 -7.79
N TYR A 157 -27.90 2.71 -8.33
CA TYR A 157 -26.98 3.58 -7.58
C TYR A 157 -27.37 5.03 -7.82
N PRO A 158 -28.02 5.71 -6.87
CA PRO A 158 -28.43 7.10 -7.02
C PRO A 158 -27.24 8.06 -7.21
N ALA A 159 -27.51 9.21 -7.81
CA ALA A 159 -26.56 10.30 -7.89
C ALA A 159 -26.01 10.66 -6.50
N GLY A 160 -24.70 10.91 -6.43
CA GLY A 160 -23.96 11.14 -5.21
C GLY A 160 -23.39 9.89 -4.55
N THR A 161 -23.77 8.68 -4.96
CA THR A 161 -23.25 7.44 -4.36
C THR A 161 -21.73 7.34 -4.52
N LEU A 162 -21.03 6.98 -3.42
CA LEU A 162 -19.62 6.57 -3.40
C LEU A 162 -19.57 5.05 -3.29
N ALA A 163 -18.99 4.38 -4.29
CA ALA A 163 -18.90 2.93 -4.31
C ALA A 163 -17.49 2.44 -4.64
N MET A 164 -17.11 1.29 -4.08
CA MET A 164 -15.81 0.67 -4.34
C MET A 164 -15.77 0.01 -5.72
N ALA A 165 -14.73 0.31 -6.49
CA ALA A 165 -14.46 -0.40 -7.72
C ALA A 165 -13.88 -1.79 -7.43
N ARG A 166 -14.18 -2.76 -8.30
CA ARG A 166 -13.71 -4.15 -8.24
C ARG A 166 -13.58 -4.77 -9.63
N ALA A 167 -12.84 -5.85 -9.74
CA ALA A 167 -12.82 -6.64 -10.95
C ALA A 167 -14.16 -7.37 -11.15
N SER A 168 -14.56 -7.58 -12.41
CA SER A 168 -15.77 -8.32 -12.74
C SER A 168 -15.71 -9.74 -12.17
N ASN A 169 -16.84 -10.19 -11.60
CA ASN A 169 -17.01 -11.52 -11.03
C ASN A 169 -16.11 -11.86 -9.84
N ASP A 170 -15.49 -10.87 -9.20
CA ASP A 170 -14.63 -11.07 -8.03
C ASP A 170 -15.01 -10.13 -6.87
N ALA A 171 -15.71 -10.67 -5.87
CA ALA A 171 -16.15 -9.96 -4.68
C ALA A 171 -15.00 -9.57 -3.72
N ALA A 172 -13.79 -10.12 -3.90
CA ALA A 172 -12.65 -9.92 -3.04
C ALA A 172 -11.54 -9.06 -3.70
N SER A 173 -11.85 -8.40 -4.81
CA SER A 173 -10.89 -7.61 -5.59
C SER A 173 -10.96 -6.11 -5.37
N MET A 174 -11.71 -5.63 -4.38
CA MET A 174 -11.70 -4.22 -3.98
C MET A 174 -10.31 -3.84 -3.43
N GLY A 175 -9.87 -2.63 -3.70
CA GLY A 175 -8.59 -2.10 -3.23
C GLY A 175 -8.73 -0.64 -2.78
N SER A 176 -8.06 0.28 -3.48
CA SER A 176 -8.19 1.73 -3.23
C SER A 176 -9.13 2.44 -4.19
N GLN A 177 -9.43 1.83 -5.35
CA GLN A 177 -10.23 2.50 -6.36
C GLN A 177 -11.70 2.56 -5.98
N PHE A 178 -12.29 3.72 -6.19
CA PHE A 178 -13.71 3.99 -5.96
C PHE A 178 -14.29 4.84 -7.10
N PHE A 179 -15.60 4.93 -7.17
CA PHE A 179 -16.25 5.80 -8.13
C PHE A 179 -17.35 6.64 -7.46
N ILE A 180 -17.54 7.82 -8.03
CA ILE A 180 -18.58 8.80 -7.71
C ILE A 180 -19.65 8.65 -8.78
N VAL A 181 -20.86 8.31 -8.40
CA VAL A 181 -22.02 8.29 -9.28
C VAL A 181 -22.55 9.71 -9.39
N TYR A 182 -22.52 10.30 -10.58
CA TYR A 182 -22.94 11.68 -10.76
C TYR A 182 -24.39 11.82 -11.31
N GLU A 183 -24.95 10.74 -11.85
CA GLU A 183 -26.35 10.63 -12.27
C GLU A 183 -26.82 9.20 -11.96
N ASP A 184 -28.12 9.02 -11.66
CA ASP A 184 -28.69 7.71 -11.32
C ASP A 184 -28.26 6.65 -12.33
N SER A 185 -27.62 5.59 -11.86
CA SER A 185 -27.01 4.55 -12.68
C SER A 185 -27.54 3.17 -12.31
N GLU A 186 -28.03 2.44 -13.30
CA GLU A 186 -28.37 1.03 -13.13
C GLU A 186 -27.15 0.17 -13.50
N ILE A 187 -26.57 -0.49 -12.49
CA ILE A 187 -25.40 -1.36 -12.67
C ILE A 187 -25.83 -2.80 -12.35
N PRO A 188 -26.05 -3.64 -13.36
CA PRO A 188 -26.48 -5.02 -13.13
C PRO A 188 -25.49 -5.79 -12.27
N ASN A 189 -26.00 -6.58 -11.34
CA ASN A 189 -25.21 -7.51 -10.56
C ASN A 189 -24.59 -8.58 -11.46
N ASP A 190 -23.30 -8.84 -11.29
CA ASP A 190 -22.64 -10.03 -11.84
C ASP A 190 -22.68 -11.20 -10.86
N ILE A 191 -21.96 -12.30 -11.12
CA ILE A 191 -21.93 -13.46 -10.22
C ILE A 191 -21.32 -13.15 -8.85
N ALA A 192 -20.52 -12.10 -8.69
CA ALA A 192 -19.99 -11.66 -7.41
C ALA A 192 -20.98 -10.78 -6.64
N GLY A 193 -21.99 -10.23 -7.29
CA GLY A 193 -22.96 -9.29 -6.74
C GLY A 193 -22.81 -7.88 -7.31
N GLY A 194 -23.26 -6.89 -6.56
CA GLY A 194 -23.12 -5.46 -6.89
C GLY A 194 -21.77 -4.86 -6.54
N TYR A 195 -21.77 -3.57 -6.25
CA TYR A 195 -20.62 -2.81 -5.79
C TYR A 195 -20.88 -2.30 -4.37
N THR A 196 -19.87 -2.38 -3.51
CA THR A 196 -19.97 -1.89 -2.13
C THR A 196 -20.23 -0.39 -2.12
N VAL A 197 -21.37 0.03 -1.59
CA VAL A 197 -21.68 1.44 -1.32
C VAL A 197 -21.15 1.78 0.06
N PHE A 198 -20.15 2.65 0.12
CA PHE A 198 -19.50 3.01 1.38
C PHE A 198 -19.74 4.46 1.81
N GLY A 199 -20.41 5.27 0.97
CA GLY A 199 -20.67 6.65 1.29
C GLY A 199 -21.56 7.36 0.28
N GLN A 200 -21.79 8.66 0.55
CA GLN A 200 -22.65 9.55 -0.24
C GLN A 200 -22.04 10.94 -0.29
N VAL A 201 -22.09 11.57 -1.45
CA VAL A 201 -21.84 13.01 -1.62
C VAL A 201 -23.05 13.76 -1.06
N THR A 202 -22.80 14.74 -0.23
CA THR A 202 -23.82 15.55 0.43
C THR A 202 -23.90 16.98 -0.11
N GLU A 203 -22.79 17.49 -0.65
CA GLU A 203 -22.69 18.86 -1.17
C GLU A 203 -21.70 18.90 -2.36
N GLY A 204 -21.89 19.85 -3.27
CA GLY A 204 -20.94 20.17 -4.34
C GLY A 204 -21.06 19.32 -5.61
N LEU A 205 -22.01 18.37 -5.70
CA LEU A 205 -22.10 17.45 -6.85
C LEU A 205 -22.37 18.20 -8.16
N ASP A 206 -23.27 19.19 -8.17
CA ASP A 206 -23.59 19.95 -9.38
C ASP A 206 -22.38 20.74 -9.89
N ASP A 207 -21.60 21.34 -8.99
CA ASP A 207 -20.38 22.07 -9.33
C ASP A 207 -19.31 21.10 -9.89
N PHE A 208 -19.20 19.90 -9.32
CA PHE A 208 -18.32 18.84 -9.78
C PHE A 208 -18.70 18.37 -11.19
N ILE A 209 -19.99 18.19 -11.46
CA ILE A 209 -20.51 17.83 -12.79
C ILE A 209 -20.14 18.91 -13.80
N ALA A 210 -20.41 20.18 -13.49
CA ALA A 210 -20.14 21.31 -14.38
C ALA A 210 -18.62 21.44 -14.68
N ALA A 211 -17.78 21.25 -13.67
CA ALA A 211 -16.33 21.41 -13.84
C ALA A 211 -15.67 20.25 -14.60
N TYR A 212 -16.07 19.00 -14.34
CA TYR A 212 -15.32 17.83 -14.73
C TYR A 212 -16.05 16.81 -15.61
N VAL A 213 -17.40 16.77 -15.55
CA VAL A 213 -18.20 15.81 -16.33
C VAL A 213 -18.68 16.41 -17.64
N GLU A 214 -19.28 17.61 -17.62
CA GLU A 214 -19.82 18.26 -18.82
C GLU A 214 -18.80 18.44 -19.97
N PRO A 215 -17.50 18.70 -19.68
CA PRO A 215 -16.49 18.74 -20.73
C PRO A 215 -16.28 17.41 -21.48
N GLY A 216 -16.74 16.28 -20.91
CA GLY A 216 -16.67 14.96 -21.52
C GLY A 216 -15.28 14.31 -21.42
N THR A 217 -15.03 13.34 -22.31
CA THR A 217 -13.77 12.58 -22.38
C THR A 217 -12.80 13.18 -23.40
N VAL A 218 -11.51 12.88 -23.24
CA VAL A 218 -10.42 13.37 -24.11
C VAL A 218 -10.66 13.07 -25.60
N ASP A 219 -11.16 11.88 -25.90
CA ASP A 219 -11.38 11.41 -27.28
C ASP A 219 -12.86 11.48 -27.72
N GLY A 220 -13.74 12.01 -26.86
CA GLY A 220 -15.18 12.10 -27.10
C GLY A 220 -15.91 10.76 -27.02
N SER A 221 -15.26 9.71 -26.51
CA SER A 221 -15.93 8.42 -26.24
C SER A 221 -16.83 8.51 -25.00
N SER A 222 -17.80 7.62 -24.91
CA SER A 222 -18.65 7.52 -23.72
C SER A 222 -17.97 6.84 -22.51
N ASP A 223 -16.78 6.31 -22.66
CA ASP A 223 -15.97 5.68 -21.60
C ASP A 223 -14.48 5.98 -21.87
N GLY A 224 -13.89 6.86 -21.08
CA GLY A 224 -12.52 7.29 -21.30
C GLY A 224 -11.98 8.20 -20.20
N GLN A 225 -10.82 8.77 -20.44
CA GLN A 225 -10.21 9.74 -19.53
C GLN A 225 -10.98 11.07 -19.59
N PRO A 226 -11.29 11.71 -18.44
CA PRO A 226 -11.87 13.06 -18.42
C PRO A 226 -11.04 14.06 -19.23
N SER A 227 -11.68 14.90 -20.03
CA SER A 227 -11.00 15.93 -20.85
C SER A 227 -10.38 17.04 -20.01
N VAL A 228 -11.00 17.36 -18.86
CA VAL A 228 -10.43 18.19 -17.81
C VAL A 228 -9.83 17.25 -16.77
N PRO A 229 -8.52 17.32 -16.51
CA PRO A 229 -7.88 16.45 -15.51
C PRO A 229 -8.50 16.65 -14.12
N VAL A 230 -8.91 15.57 -13.48
CA VAL A 230 -9.51 15.56 -12.14
C VAL A 230 -8.50 15.01 -11.17
N PHE A 231 -8.00 15.82 -10.24
CA PHE A 231 -7.06 15.41 -9.20
C PHE A 231 -7.68 15.60 -7.82
N ILE A 232 -7.53 14.61 -6.97
CA ILE A 232 -7.84 14.73 -5.54
C ILE A 232 -6.67 15.46 -4.90
N GLU A 233 -6.87 16.71 -4.46
CA GLU A 233 -5.84 17.50 -3.77
C GLU A 233 -5.65 17.02 -2.33
N SER A 234 -6.75 16.74 -1.66
CA SER A 234 -6.76 16.21 -0.29
C SER A 234 -8.12 15.64 0.08
N ILE A 235 -8.13 14.76 1.07
CA ILE A 235 -9.36 14.23 1.67
C ILE A 235 -9.31 14.49 3.18
N THR A 236 -10.36 15.10 3.73
CA THR A 236 -10.51 15.29 5.17
C THR A 236 -11.69 14.48 5.68
N ILE A 237 -11.46 13.55 6.62
CA ILE A 237 -12.51 12.70 7.23
C ILE A 237 -12.47 12.86 8.76
N ARG A 238 -13.65 12.94 9.41
CA ARG A 238 -13.80 13.19 10.85
C ARG A 238 -15.06 12.57 11.45
#